data_6afedeb0ce23e1186a7ce64c489a2256
#
_entry.id   6afedeb0ce23e1186a7ce64c489a2256
#
_cell.length_a   1.000
_cell.length_b   1.000
_cell.length_c   1.000
_cell.angle_alpha   90.00
_cell.angle_beta   90.00
_cell.angle_gamma   90.00
#
_symmetry.space_group_name_H-M   'P 1'
#
loop_
_entity.id
_entity.type
_entity.pdbx_description
1 polymer ?
#
loop_
_entity_poly.entity_id
_entity_poly.type
_entity_poly.pdbx_seq_one_letter_code
_entity_poly.pdbx_strand_id
1 'polypeptide(L)'
;SEKPDDKAAPQGDKAPNGDAAPDAGNGAPDFYAMDGVDRNLATGGVTLSGTYETAQDYIDALNADGTWVNYDSAANTATITSIADFTNACKRASKGIGAFDALDESQAENTLFGYGDGTTSHFDATLAELLKDDETYGAAFAEAMEKTDSEGKTVTERGNMYNPLYYLSGYYDGYQKSTVANYWRIRTGIAQSDTSLTTEVNLALALKNYGADVDFATIWGEGHTMAESTGDSTTNFIEWVNKCLK
;
A
#
# COMPACT_ATOMS: atom_id res chain seq x y z
N SER A 1 -41.06 36.84 -22.98
CA SER A 1 -40.56 35.48 -22.69
C SER A 1 -39.09 35.57 -22.40
N GLU A 2 -38.78 35.62 -21.13
CA GLU A 2 -37.43 35.65 -20.58
C GLU A 2 -36.84 34.22 -20.59
N LYS A 3 -35.58 34.11 -21.03
CA LYS A 3 -34.79 32.89 -20.90
C LYS A 3 -34.40 32.70 -19.43
N PRO A 4 -34.40 31.47 -18.90
CA PRO A 4 -33.88 31.23 -17.57
C PRO A 4 -32.34 31.30 -17.60
N ASP A 5 -31.80 31.93 -16.55
CA ASP A 5 -30.37 32.08 -16.28
C ASP A 5 -29.66 30.74 -16.17
N ASP A 6 -28.55 30.63 -16.88
CA ASP A 6 -27.52 29.59 -16.70
C ASP A 6 -26.91 29.71 -15.28
N LYS A 7 -27.43 28.94 -14.36
CA LYS A 7 -26.71 28.68 -13.10
C LYS A 7 -25.54 27.74 -13.38
N ALA A 8 -24.35 28.28 -13.27
CA ALA A 8 -23.12 27.53 -13.27
C ALA A 8 -23.20 26.35 -12.28
N ALA A 9 -22.85 25.15 -12.75
CA ALA A 9 -22.70 24.00 -11.89
C ALA A 9 -21.66 24.29 -10.81
N PRO A 10 -21.84 23.82 -9.58
CA PRO A 10 -20.83 23.98 -8.55
C PRO A 10 -19.54 23.29 -9.00
N GLN A 11 -18.44 24.03 -8.98
CA GLN A 11 -17.11 23.48 -9.12
C GLN A 11 -16.95 22.43 -8.03
N GLY A 12 -16.77 21.18 -8.46
CA GLY A 12 -16.41 20.11 -7.54
C GLY A 12 -15.15 20.51 -6.79
N ASP A 13 -15.22 20.42 -5.48
CA ASP A 13 -14.08 20.58 -4.61
C ASP A 13 -12.98 19.66 -5.12
N LYS A 14 -11.80 20.25 -5.39
CA LYS A 14 -10.59 19.47 -5.60
C LYS A 14 -10.43 18.57 -4.39
N ALA A 15 -10.41 17.26 -4.63
CA ALA A 15 -9.95 16.33 -3.60
C ALA A 15 -8.64 16.88 -3.02
N PRO A 16 -8.49 16.92 -1.70
CA PRO A 16 -7.24 17.36 -1.11
C PRO A 16 -6.13 16.50 -1.70
N ASN A 17 -5.12 17.15 -2.25
CA ASN A 17 -3.85 16.50 -2.58
C ASN A 17 -3.49 15.65 -1.37
N GLY A 18 -3.24 14.34 -1.61
CA GLY A 18 -2.86 13.44 -0.55
C GLY A 18 -1.78 14.12 0.28
N ASP A 19 -2.15 14.50 1.48
CA ASP A 19 -1.24 15.10 2.42
C ASP A 19 -0.09 14.13 2.60
N ALA A 20 1.11 14.66 2.42
CA ALA A 20 2.28 14.04 3.01
C ALA A 20 1.87 13.63 4.44
N ALA A 21 2.08 12.37 4.78
CA ALA A 21 1.81 11.88 6.12
C ALA A 21 2.28 12.94 7.13
N PRO A 22 1.49 13.28 8.15
CA PRO A 22 1.91 14.26 9.11
C PRO A 22 3.31 13.89 9.58
N ASP A 23 4.21 14.85 9.46
CA ASP A 23 5.57 14.74 9.96
C ASP A 23 5.47 14.19 11.38
N ALA A 24 5.96 12.98 11.60
CA ALA A 24 5.97 12.32 12.90
C ALA A 24 6.98 13.05 13.80
N GLY A 25 6.71 14.32 14.00
CA GLY A 25 7.40 15.21 14.92
C GLY A 25 6.92 14.93 16.33
N ASN A 26 7.79 14.37 17.11
CA ASN A 26 7.85 14.26 18.55
C ASN A 26 7.29 12.98 19.20
N GLY A 27 8.19 12.06 19.46
CA GLY A 27 8.16 11.25 20.67
C GLY A 27 7.82 9.78 20.49
N ALA A 28 7.45 9.31 19.31
CA ALA A 28 7.38 7.86 19.07
C ALA A 28 8.81 7.25 19.10
N PRO A 29 9.02 6.13 19.80
CA PRO A 29 10.30 5.46 19.76
C PRO A 29 10.66 5.15 18.31
N ASP A 30 11.86 5.57 17.93
CA ASP A 30 12.37 5.37 16.60
C ASP A 30 12.75 3.89 16.40
N PHE A 31 11.80 3.06 16.02
CA PHE A 31 12.01 1.64 15.75
C PHE A 31 13.03 1.38 14.64
N TYR A 32 13.30 2.36 13.78
CA TYR A 32 14.32 2.25 12.75
C TYR A 32 15.73 2.59 13.24
N ALA A 33 15.90 3.20 14.42
CA ALA A 33 17.22 3.49 14.98
C ALA A 33 17.95 2.23 15.47
N MET A 34 17.25 1.11 15.60
CA MET A 34 17.80 -0.10 16.21
C MET A 34 18.62 -0.95 15.25
N ASP A 35 18.55 -0.76 13.94
CA ASP A 35 19.20 -1.65 12.96
C ASP A 35 20.29 -0.99 12.11
N GLY A 36 20.62 0.28 12.37
CA GLY A 36 21.68 0.99 11.64
C GLY A 36 21.34 1.30 10.17
N VAL A 37 20.08 1.23 9.77
CA VAL A 37 19.64 1.57 8.42
C VAL A 37 19.70 3.09 8.22
N ASP A 38 20.44 3.54 7.21
CA ASP A 38 20.46 4.94 6.80
C ASP A 38 19.09 5.33 6.21
N ARG A 39 18.36 6.19 6.93
CA ARG A 39 17.01 6.63 6.57
C ARG A 39 16.92 7.49 5.33
N ASN A 40 18.02 8.09 4.90
CA ASN A 40 18.08 8.81 3.64
C ASN A 40 17.86 7.88 2.43
N LEU A 41 17.99 6.57 2.64
CA LEU A 41 17.65 5.54 1.65
C LEU A 41 16.20 5.04 1.77
N ALA A 42 15.47 5.41 2.80
CA ALA A 42 14.14 4.88 3.10
C ALA A 42 12.98 5.57 2.35
N THR A 43 13.23 6.64 1.63
CA THR A 43 12.20 7.35 0.86
C THR A 43 11.89 6.68 -0.48
N GLY A 44 11.85 5.39 -0.45
CA GLY A 44 11.19 4.46 -1.31
C GLY A 44 11.01 4.80 -2.76
N GLY A 45 12.00 4.59 -3.56
CA GLY A 45 11.86 4.59 -4.98
C GLY A 45 12.92 5.42 -5.67
N VAL A 46 13.48 4.86 -6.71
CA VAL A 46 14.36 5.60 -7.59
C VAL A 46 13.52 6.62 -8.35
N THR A 47 13.56 7.86 -7.91
CA THR A 47 12.98 8.98 -8.66
C THR A 47 14.12 9.61 -9.45
N LEU A 48 14.29 9.22 -10.70
CA LEU A 48 15.22 9.88 -11.59
C LEU A 48 14.45 10.92 -12.38
N SER A 49 14.74 12.20 -12.12
CA SER A 49 14.28 13.31 -12.93
C SER A 49 15.42 13.73 -13.86
N GLY A 50 15.12 13.95 -15.14
CA GLY A 50 16.11 14.45 -16.09
C GLY A 50 15.92 13.86 -17.49
N THR A 51 16.74 14.36 -18.41
CA THR A 51 16.85 13.86 -19.77
C THR A 51 18.15 13.09 -19.89
N TYR A 52 18.08 11.88 -20.38
CA TYR A 52 19.24 11.02 -20.62
C TYR A 52 19.44 10.88 -22.11
N GLU A 53 20.68 10.98 -22.58
CA GLU A 53 21.01 10.92 -24.01
C GLU A 53 20.88 9.49 -24.55
N THR A 54 21.22 8.51 -23.73
CA THR A 54 21.16 7.08 -24.10
C THR A 54 20.46 6.25 -22.98
N ALA A 55 20.02 5.05 -23.34
CA ALA A 55 19.52 4.09 -22.36
C ALA A 55 20.62 3.70 -21.35
N GLN A 56 21.88 3.66 -21.76
CA GLN A 56 22.99 3.36 -20.87
C GLN A 56 23.14 4.44 -19.77
N ASP A 57 23.06 5.73 -20.15
CA ASP A 57 23.16 6.83 -19.17
C ASP A 57 22.05 6.75 -18.13
N TYR A 58 20.85 6.35 -18.54
CA TYR A 58 19.74 6.11 -17.60
C TYR A 58 20.03 4.93 -16.65
N ILE A 59 20.54 3.82 -17.18
CA ILE A 59 20.90 2.64 -16.38
C ILE A 59 22.07 2.96 -15.44
N ASP A 60 23.05 3.72 -15.88
CA ASP A 60 24.18 4.14 -15.03
C ASP A 60 23.67 5.01 -13.85
N ALA A 61 22.71 5.88 -14.12
CA ALA A 61 22.07 6.67 -13.07
C ALA A 61 21.25 5.81 -12.11
N LEU A 62 20.54 4.77 -12.59
CA LEU A 62 19.84 3.81 -11.74
C LEU A 62 20.78 3.02 -10.83
N ASN A 63 21.99 2.76 -11.30
CA ASN A 63 23.01 1.99 -10.61
C ASN A 63 23.99 2.85 -9.80
N ALA A 64 23.75 4.14 -9.63
CA ALA A 64 24.69 5.06 -8.99
C ALA A 64 25.10 4.62 -7.56
N ASP A 65 24.15 4.07 -6.80
CA ASP A 65 24.37 3.61 -5.42
C ASP A 65 24.62 2.11 -5.32
N GLY A 66 24.67 1.39 -6.44
CA GLY A 66 24.89 -0.05 -6.50
C GLY A 66 24.23 -0.67 -7.72
N THR A 67 24.87 -1.70 -8.25
CA THR A 67 24.37 -2.37 -9.47
C THR A 67 23.19 -3.28 -9.11
N TRP A 68 21.99 -2.91 -9.58
CA TRP A 68 20.78 -3.73 -9.47
C TRP A 68 20.09 -3.98 -10.82
N VAL A 69 20.50 -3.26 -11.88
CA VAL A 69 20.03 -3.44 -13.25
C VAL A 69 21.21 -3.73 -14.17
N ASN A 70 21.11 -4.77 -14.97
CA ASN A 70 22.01 -5.06 -16.06
C ASN A 70 21.34 -4.65 -17.39
N TYR A 71 22.09 -3.99 -18.27
CA TYR A 71 21.61 -3.57 -19.58
C TYR A 71 22.43 -4.23 -20.69
N ASP A 72 21.73 -4.89 -21.59
CA ASP A 72 22.29 -5.38 -22.85
C ASP A 72 21.92 -4.41 -23.98
N SER A 73 22.88 -3.58 -24.39
CA SER A 73 22.67 -2.59 -25.42
C SER A 73 22.47 -3.21 -26.83
N ALA A 74 22.98 -4.41 -27.07
CA ALA A 74 22.82 -5.10 -28.37
C ALA A 74 21.38 -5.64 -28.52
N ALA A 75 20.81 -6.17 -27.45
CA ALA A 75 19.43 -6.66 -27.40
C ALA A 75 18.43 -5.57 -27.01
N ASN A 76 18.90 -4.41 -26.55
CA ASN A 76 18.09 -3.35 -25.96
C ASN A 76 17.17 -3.87 -24.84
N THR A 77 17.73 -4.66 -23.93
CA THR A 77 16.99 -5.27 -22.81
C THR A 77 17.64 -4.92 -21.49
N ALA A 78 16.83 -4.70 -20.48
CA ALA A 78 17.26 -4.53 -19.10
C ALA A 78 16.73 -5.67 -18.22
N THR A 79 17.57 -6.15 -17.29
CA THR A 79 17.22 -7.20 -16.35
C THR A 79 17.68 -6.81 -14.95
N ILE A 80 16.86 -7.11 -13.93
CA ILE A 80 17.27 -6.94 -12.54
C ILE A 80 18.23 -8.05 -12.13
N THR A 81 19.20 -7.72 -11.28
CA THR A 81 20.20 -8.68 -10.77
C THR A 81 19.56 -9.72 -9.87
N SER A 82 18.66 -9.27 -8.99
CA SER A 82 17.83 -10.12 -8.14
C SER A 82 16.61 -9.35 -7.64
N ILE A 83 15.61 -10.06 -7.14
CA ILE A 83 14.44 -9.45 -6.47
C ILE A 83 14.88 -8.68 -5.22
N ALA A 84 15.86 -9.19 -4.48
CA ALA A 84 16.37 -8.50 -3.30
C ALA A 84 17.02 -7.16 -3.65
N ASP A 85 17.87 -7.12 -4.69
CA ASP A 85 18.52 -5.88 -5.13
C ASP A 85 17.50 -4.87 -5.64
N PHE A 86 16.52 -5.32 -6.43
CA PHE A 86 15.40 -4.48 -6.89
C PHE A 86 14.62 -3.89 -5.70
N THR A 87 14.25 -4.72 -4.72
CA THR A 87 13.51 -4.27 -3.54
C THR A 87 14.32 -3.28 -2.73
N ASN A 88 15.61 -3.53 -2.54
CA ASN A 88 16.48 -2.63 -1.82
C ASN A 88 16.64 -1.28 -2.52
N ALA A 89 16.71 -1.27 -3.85
CA ALA A 89 16.89 -0.04 -4.63
C ALA A 89 15.58 0.76 -4.79
N CYS A 90 14.46 0.08 -5.03
CA CYS A 90 13.24 0.70 -5.53
C CYS A 90 12.05 0.66 -4.58
N LYS A 91 12.00 -0.26 -3.62
CA LYS A 91 10.77 -0.53 -2.88
C LYS A 91 11.03 -0.75 -1.40
N ARG A 92 11.67 0.19 -0.77
CA ARG A 92 11.85 0.15 0.68
C ARG A 92 10.61 0.67 1.39
N ALA A 93 10.10 -0.09 2.35
CA ALA A 93 9.09 0.42 3.25
C ALA A 93 9.68 1.50 4.15
N SER A 94 9.01 2.64 4.27
CA SER A 94 9.36 3.69 5.25
C SER A 94 8.71 3.46 6.60
N LYS A 95 7.73 2.57 6.65
CA LYS A 95 6.97 2.27 7.86
C LYS A 95 7.44 0.97 8.49
N GLY A 96 7.65 0.98 9.80
CA GLY A 96 7.92 -0.21 10.60
C GLY A 96 6.68 -1.02 10.91
N ILE A 97 6.85 -2.14 11.63
CA ILE A 97 5.74 -3.03 12.01
C ILE A 97 4.65 -2.27 12.76
N GLY A 98 5.00 -1.42 13.72
CA GLY A 98 4.04 -0.63 14.50
C GLY A 98 3.46 0.60 13.81
N ALA A 99 3.66 0.77 12.49
CA ALA A 99 3.18 1.96 11.79
C ALA A 99 1.69 1.94 11.50
N PHE A 100 1.05 0.79 11.56
CA PHE A 100 -0.38 0.62 11.33
C PHE A 100 -1.14 0.43 12.65
N ASP A 101 -0.65 -0.40 13.54
CA ASP A 101 -1.12 -0.51 14.92
C ASP A 101 -0.12 0.21 15.83
N ALA A 102 -0.29 1.52 15.99
CA ALA A 102 0.62 2.32 16.79
C ALA A 102 0.57 1.93 18.26
N LEU A 103 1.72 1.93 18.94
CA LEU A 103 1.80 1.60 20.36
C LEU A 103 0.97 2.52 21.24
N ASP A 104 0.69 3.74 20.80
CA ASP A 104 -0.14 4.74 21.45
C ASP A 104 -1.53 4.89 20.82
N GLU A 105 -1.92 3.95 19.94
CA GLU A 105 -3.19 3.94 19.21
C GLU A 105 -3.46 5.18 18.34
N SER A 106 -2.42 5.93 17.94
CA SER A 106 -2.57 7.22 17.25
C SER A 106 -2.81 7.11 15.74
N GLN A 107 -2.70 5.94 15.17
CA GLN A 107 -2.89 5.76 13.73
C GLN A 107 -4.37 5.65 13.33
N ALA A 108 -4.67 5.99 12.08
CA ALA A 108 -6.03 5.92 11.54
C ALA A 108 -6.61 4.51 11.60
N GLU A 109 -5.77 3.50 11.44
CA GLU A 109 -6.14 2.09 11.54
C GLU A 109 -6.62 1.73 12.94
N ASN A 110 -6.03 2.28 14.00
CA ASN A 110 -6.51 2.09 15.37
C ASN A 110 -7.95 2.62 15.56
N THR A 111 -8.26 3.77 14.92
CA THR A 111 -9.63 4.30 14.90
C THR A 111 -10.58 3.41 14.10
N LEU A 112 -10.12 2.84 12.97
CA LEU A 112 -10.91 1.92 12.14
C LEU A 112 -11.32 0.67 12.93
N PHE A 113 -10.41 0.14 13.75
CA PHE A 113 -10.67 -1.02 14.61
C PHE A 113 -11.30 -0.66 15.96
N GLY A 114 -11.51 0.63 16.23
CA GLY A 114 -12.27 1.11 17.39
C GLY A 114 -13.76 0.76 17.32
N TYR A 115 -14.51 1.25 18.28
CA TYR A 115 -15.91 0.85 18.49
C TYR A 115 -16.94 1.82 17.89
N GLY A 116 -16.52 2.75 17.04
CA GLY A 116 -17.41 3.69 16.36
C GLY A 116 -17.87 4.89 17.19
N ASP A 117 -17.38 5.02 18.43
CA ASP A 117 -17.67 6.09 19.37
C ASP A 117 -16.50 7.09 19.54
N GLY A 118 -15.50 6.99 18.67
CA GLY A 118 -14.26 7.77 18.75
C GLY A 118 -13.17 7.08 19.57
N THR A 119 -13.43 5.91 20.12
CA THR A 119 -12.38 5.09 20.73
C THR A 119 -11.49 4.46 19.68
N THR A 120 -10.24 4.24 20.06
CA THR A 120 -9.25 3.49 19.27
C THR A 120 -9.10 2.07 19.84
N SER A 121 -8.47 1.18 19.10
CA SER A 121 -8.16 -0.17 19.57
C SER A 121 -6.91 -0.69 18.88
N HIS A 122 -6.10 -1.44 19.62
CA HIS A 122 -5.10 -2.31 19.00
C HIS A 122 -5.78 -3.46 18.25
N PHE A 123 -5.14 -3.91 17.17
CA PHE A 123 -5.72 -4.92 16.28
C PHE A 123 -4.72 -5.93 15.72
N ASP A 124 -3.41 -5.69 15.87
CA ASP A 124 -2.38 -6.59 15.36
C ASP A 124 -2.05 -7.70 16.38
N ALA A 125 -2.60 -8.89 16.13
CA ALA A 125 -2.38 -10.06 16.98
C ALA A 125 -0.89 -10.50 17.02
N THR A 126 -0.11 -10.24 15.96
CA THR A 126 1.32 -10.54 15.95
C THR A 126 2.07 -9.59 16.87
N LEU A 127 1.73 -8.31 16.80
CA LEU A 127 2.32 -7.30 17.68
C LEU A 127 1.93 -7.54 19.14
N ALA A 128 0.68 -7.93 19.41
CA ALA A 128 0.22 -8.33 20.74
C ALA A 128 1.05 -9.48 21.33
N GLU A 129 1.35 -10.51 20.53
CA GLU A 129 2.19 -11.62 20.97
C GLU A 129 3.65 -11.19 21.20
N LEU A 130 4.20 -10.32 20.36
CA LEU A 130 5.57 -9.80 20.50
C LEU A 130 5.72 -8.92 21.75
N LEU A 131 4.67 -8.21 22.14
CA LEU A 131 4.67 -7.27 23.27
C LEU A 131 4.10 -7.86 24.56
N LYS A 132 3.71 -9.13 24.59
CA LYS A 132 3.01 -9.73 25.73
C LYS A 132 3.73 -9.57 27.09
N ASP A 133 5.05 -9.51 27.08
CA ASP A 133 5.89 -9.35 28.27
C ASP A 133 6.39 -7.89 28.43
N ASP A 134 5.93 -6.96 27.58
CA ASP A 134 6.30 -5.55 27.68
C ASP A 134 5.49 -4.87 28.81
N GLU A 135 6.20 -4.23 29.75
CA GLU A 135 5.60 -3.61 30.94
C GLU A 135 4.71 -2.40 30.61
N THR A 136 4.93 -1.77 29.44
CA THR A 136 4.24 -0.55 29.05
C THR A 136 3.02 -0.82 28.19
N TYR A 137 3.17 -1.69 27.19
CA TYR A 137 2.18 -1.88 26.13
C TYR A 137 1.45 -3.22 26.20
N GLY A 138 2.08 -4.25 26.77
CA GLY A 138 1.55 -5.61 26.73
C GLY A 138 0.13 -5.75 27.28
N ALA A 139 -0.19 -5.04 28.35
CA ALA A 139 -1.53 -5.08 28.96
C ALA A 139 -2.62 -4.49 28.04
N ALA A 140 -2.33 -3.38 27.34
CA ALA A 140 -3.27 -2.73 26.43
C ALA A 140 -3.57 -3.60 25.20
N PHE A 141 -2.53 -4.19 24.61
CA PHE A 141 -2.69 -5.13 23.51
C PHE A 141 -3.48 -6.38 23.91
N ALA A 142 -3.17 -6.97 25.07
CA ALA A 142 -3.89 -8.14 25.58
C ALA A 142 -5.38 -7.83 25.81
N GLU A 143 -5.70 -6.69 26.43
CA GLU A 143 -7.07 -6.25 26.65
C GLU A 143 -7.82 -6.05 25.32
N ALA A 144 -7.17 -5.43 24.31
CA ALA A 144 -7.79 -5.23 23.00
C ALA A 144 -8.09 -6.54 22.27
N MET A 145 -7.21 -7.55 22.40
CA MET A 145 -7.44 -8.87 21.78
C MET A 145 -8.62 -9.62 22.39
N GLU A 146 -8.95 -9.39 23.66
CA GLU A 146 -10.07 -10.04 24.35
C GLU A 146 -11.41 -9.31 24.15
N LYS A 147 -11.39 -8.03 23.77
CA LYS A 147 -12.61 -7.24 23.58
C LYS A 147 -13.39 -7.67 22.32
N THR A 148 -14.71 -7.60 22.45
CA THR A 148 -15.63 -7.76 21.33
C THR A 148 -16.37 -6.46 21.03
N ASP A 149 -16.74 -6.26 19.77
CA ASP A 149 -17.58 -5.14 19.36
C ASP A 149 -19.07 -5.35 19.74
N SER A 150 -19.93 -4.39 19.32
CA SER A 150 -21.37 -4.45 19.58
C SER A 150 -22.08 -5.65 18.91
N GLU A 151 -21.44 -6.29 17.94
CA GLU A 151 -21.92 -7.51 17.27
C GLU A 151 -21.31 -8.79 17.86
N GLY A 152 -20.49 -8.67 18.90
CA GLY A 152 -19.81 -9.78 19.56
C GLY A 152 -18.60 -10.32 18.81
N LYS A 153 -18.04 -9.56 17.84
CA LYS A 153 -16.87 -9.96 17.07
C LYS A 153 -15.58 -9.51 17.75
N THR A 154 -14.62 -10.40 17.82
CA THR A 154 -13.26 -10.10 18.25
C THR A 154 -12.54 -9.21 17.22
N VAL A 155 -11.46 -8.57 17.65
CA VAL A 155 -10.62 -7.78 16.74
C VAL A 155 -10.02 -8.65 15.62
N THR A 156 -9.68 -9.91 15.91
CA THR A 156 -9.17 -10.86 14.89
C THR A 156 -10.24 -11.17 13.86
N GLU A 157 -11.50 -11.39 14.26
CA GLU A 157 -12.61 -11.60 13.31
C GLU A 157 -12.84 -10.37 12.45
N ARG A 158 -12.79 -9.17 13.03
CA ARG A 158 -12.89 -7.91 12.27
C ARG A 158 -11.71 -7.73 11.32
N GLY A 159 -10.48 -8.03 11.75
CA GLY A 159 -9.28 -8.01 10.91
C GLY A 159 -9.41 -8.92 9.69
N ASN A 160 -9.96 -10.12 9.86
CA ASN A 160 -10.24 -11.03 8.77
C ASN A 160 -11.26 -10.46 7.75
N MET A 161 -12.23 -9.66 8.20
CA MET A 161 -13.19 -9.01 7.30
C MET A 161 -12.54 -7.96 6.38
N TYR A 162 -11.44 -7.35 6.81
CA TYR A 162 -10.64 -6.40 6.01
C TYR A 162 -9.54 -7.07 5.17
N ASN A 163 -9.28 -8.36 5.38
CA ASN A 163 -8.22 -9.08 4.68
C ASN A 163 -8.77 -9.85 3.47
N PRO A 164 -8.61 -9.34 2.24
CA PRO A 164 -9.11 -10.05 1.05
C PRO A 164 -8.50 -11.44 0.88
N LEU A 165 -7.26 -11.66 1.30
CA LEU A 165 -6.62 -12.98 1.21
C LEU A 165 -7.32 -14.02 2.07
N TYR A 166 -7.97 -13.61 3.17
CA TYR A 166 -8.77 -14.49 4.02
C TYR A 166 -9.88 -15.20 3.23
N TYR A 167 -10.45 -14.51 2.23
CA TYR A 167 -11.53 -15.07 1.39
C TYR A 167 -11.05 -15.70 0.09
N LEU A 168 -9.85 -15.32 -0.38
CA LEU A 168 -9.32 -15.72 -1.68
C LEU A 168 -8.39 -16.93 -1.62
N SER A 169 -7.81 -17.23 -0.47
CA SER A 169 -6.82 -18.30 -0.32
C SER A 169 -7.37 -19.48 0.46
N GLY A 170 -7.21 -20.68 -0.09
CA GLY A 170 -7.58 -21.95 0.56
C GLY A 170 -6.80 -22.28 1.83
N TYR A 171 -5.84 -21.44 2.19
CA TYR A 171 -5.14 -21.50 3.48
C TYR A 171 -6.02 -21.07 4.66
N TYR A 172 -7.00 -20.18 4.44
CA TYR A 172 -7.84 -19.61 5.46
C TYR A 172 -9.24 -20.21 5.51
N ASP A 173 -9.82 -20.22 6.70
CA ASP A 173 -11.20 -20.71 6.92
C ASP A 173 -12.27 -19.89 6.20
N GLY A 174 -11.96 -18.64 5.81
CA GLY A 174 -12.84 -17.77 5.04
C GLY A 174 -12.91 -18.05 3.54
N TYR A 175 -12.09 -18.98 3.04
CA TYR A 175 -12.04 -19.29 1.61
C TYR A 175 -13.43 -19.59 1.03
N GLN A 176 -13.78 -18.90 -0.06
CA GLN A 176 -15.08 -19.02 -0.74
C GLN A 176 -16.32 -18.65 0.10
N LYS A 177 -16.15 -18.00 1.24
CA LYS A 177 -17.29 -17.53 2.06
C LYS A 177 -17.76 -16.10 1.72
N SER A 178 -17.20 -15.51 0.68
CA SER A 178 -17.56 -14.17 0.21
C SER A 178 -17.84 -14.18 -1.29
N THR A 179 -18.66 -13.23 -1.75
CA THR A 179 -18.82 -12.96 -3.18
C THR A 179 -17.65 -12.13 -3.66
N VAL A 180 -16.90 -12.65 -4.62
CA VAL A 180 -15.75 -11.99 -5.22
C VAL A 180 -16.13 -11.40 -6.57
N ALA A 181 -15.74 -10.15 -6.83
CA ALA A 181 -15.96 -9.53 -8.13
C ALA A 181 -15.18 -10.27 -9.23
N ASN A 182 -15.75 -10.33 -10.43
CA ASN A 182 -15.13 -11.02 -11.55
C ASN A 182 -13.96 -10.26 -12.15
N TYR A 183 -13.95 -8.93 -12.06
CA TYR A 183 -12.98 -8.04 -12.68
C TYR A 183 -12.29 -7.19 -11.62
N TRP A 184 -10.96 -7.17 -11.67
CA TRP A 184 -10.13 -6.41 -10.74
C TRP A 184 -9.09 -5.61 -11.49
N ARG A 185 -8.96 -4.34 -11.13
CA ARG A 185 -7.88 -3.47 -11.62
C ARG A 185 -7.06 -2.98 -10.46
N ILE A 186 -5.79 -3.36 -10.45
CA ILE A 186 -4.85 -3.03 -9.38
C ILE A 186 -3.69 -2.23 -9.98
N ARG A 187 -3.49 -1.02 -9.48
CA ARG A 187 -2.41 -0.10 -9.87
C ARG A 187 -1.74 0.45 -8.65
N THR A 188 -0.42 0.46 -8.67
CA THR A 188 0.40 1.12 -7.66
C THR A 188 1.69 1.58 -8.30
N GLY A 189 2.25 2.68 -7.82
CA GLY A 189 3.55 3.14 -8.26
C GLY A 189 4.69 2.48 -7.49
N ILE A 190 5.87 2.45 -8.07
CA ILE A 190 7.08 1.95 -7.40
C ILE A 190 7.71 3.03 -6.52
N ALA A 191 7.60 4.33 -6.92
CA ALA A 191 8.16 5.45 -6.17
C ALA A 191 7.29 5.81 -4.95
N GLN A 192 7.10 4.86 -4.04
CA GLN A 192 6.35 5.01 -2.80
C GLN A 192 6.83 3.99 -1.76
N SER A 193 6.55 4.25 -0.50
CA SER A 193 7.03 3.47 0.64
C SER A 193 5.94 2.96 1.58
N ASP A 194 4.68 3.31 1.32
CA ASP A 194 3.55 2.91 2.19
C ASP A 194 3.18 1.44 2.06
N THR A 195 3.19 0.92 0.83
CA THR A 195 2.75 -0.45 0.55
C THR A 195 3.91 -1.31 0.11
N SER A 196 4.10 -2.44 0.75
CA SER A 196 5.08 -3.45 0.33
C SER A 196 4.74 -3.97 -1.06
N LEU A 197 5.75 -4.20 -1.90
CA LEU A 197 5.59 -4.83 -3.23
C LEU A 197 4.84 -6.16 -3.15
N THR A 198 5.05 -6.92 -2.08
CA THR A 198 4.42 -8.23 -1.89
C THR A 198 2.91 -8.13 -1.65
N THR A 199 2.39 -7.02 -1.14
CA THR A 199 0.97 -6.83 -0.85
C THR A 199 0.15 -6.89 -2.13
N GLU A 200 0.50 -6.07 -3.11
CA GLU A 200 -0.23 -6.00 -4.38
C GLU A 200 -0.03 -7.26 -5.23
N VAL A 201 1.19 -7.79 -5.24
CA VAL A 201 1.51 -9.02 -5.98
C VAL A 201 0.75 -10.22 -5.41
N ASN A 202 0.75 -10.37 -4.08
CA ASN A 202 0.01 -11.47 -3.43
C ASN A 202 -1.50 -11.36 -3.69
N LEU A 203 -2.06 -10.15 -3.62
CA LEU A 203 -3.47 -9.93 -3.94
C LEU A 203 -3.77 -10.31 -5.40
N ALA A 204 -2.96 -9.85 -6.35
CA ALA A 204 -3.15 -10.15 -7.76
C ALA A 204 -3.04 -11.65 -8.05
N LEU A 205 -2.08 -12.34 -7.42
CA LEU A 205 -1.92 -13.80 -7.55
C LEU A 205 -3.09 -14.56 -6.94
N ALA A 206 -3.54 -14.17 -5.74
CA ALA A 206 -4.68 -14.80 -5.08
C ALA A 206 -5.96 -14.66 -5.91
N LEU A 207 -6.23 -13.49 -6.46
CA LEU A 207 -7.37 -13.23 -7.34
C LEU A 207 -7.30 -14.07 -8.62
N LYS A 208 -6.14 -14.13 -9.28
CA LYS A 208 -5.93 -14.97 -10.46
C LYS A 208 -6.14 -16.45 -10.16
N ASN A 209 -5.61 -16.94 -9.03
CA ASN A 209 -5.81 -18.32 -8.60
C ASN A 209 -7.27 -18.61 -8.23
N TYR A 210 -8.01 -17.61 -7.76
CA TYR A 210 -9.44 -17.72 -7.48
C TYR A 210 -10.28 -17.76 -8.76
N GLY A 211 -9.73 -17.32 -9.90
CA GLY A 211 -10.40 -17.30 -11.20
C GLY A 211 -10.93 -15.95 -11.64
N ALA A 212 -10.56 -14.86 -10.97
CA ALA A 212 -10.93 -13.51 -11.38
C ALA A 212 -10.08 -13.04 -12.57
N ASP A 213 -10.64 -12.13 -13.38
CA ASP A 213 -9.91 -11.38 -14.40
C ASP A 213 -9.20 -10.21 -13.73
N VAL A 214 -7.86 -10.22 -13.78
CA VAL A 214 -7.02 -9.28 -13.04
C VAL A 214 -6.13 -8.48 -13.97
N ASP A 215 -6.40 -7.21 -14.09
CA ASP A 215 -5.55 -6.19 -14.73
C ASP A 215 -4.62 -5.58 -13.66
N PHE A 216 -3.42 -6.13 -13.53
CA PHE A 216 -2.43 -5.73 -12.53
C PHE A 216 -1.19 -5.11 -13.18
N ALA A 217 -0.79 -3.96 -12.65
CA ALA A 217 0.52 -3.37 -12.96
C ALA A 217 1.07 -2.57 -11.79
N THR A 218 2.38 -2.68 -11.58
CA THR A 218 3.16 -1.74 -10.77
C THR A 218 3.86 -0.77 -11.71
N ILE A 219 3.65 0.52 -11.51
CA ILE A 219 4.02 1.56 -12.48
C ILE A 219 5.34 2.20 -12.08
N TRP A 220 6.30 2.16 -12.98
CA TRP A 220 7.61 2.75 -12.78
C TRP A 220 7.54 4.27 -12.67
N GLY A 221 8.24 4.84 -11.68
CA GLY A 221 8.34 6.29 -11.46
C GLY A 221 7.10 6.95 -10.85
N GLU A 222 5.99 6.22 -10.69
CA GLU A 222 4.75 6.76 -10.12
C GLU A 222 4.64 6.54 -8.62
N GLY A 223 3.86 7.40 -7.95
CA GLY A 223 3.61 7.37 -6.52
C GLY A 223 2.59 6.31 -6.08
N HIS A 224 2.20 6.39 -4.80
CA HIS A 224 1.32 5.41 -4.15
C HIS A 224 -0.05 5.25 -4.82
N THR A 225 -0.67 6.34 -5.25
CA THR A 225 -2.03 6.34 -5.81
C THR A 225 -2.06 6.93 -7.21
N MET A 226 -3.12 6.63 -7.96
CA MET A 226 -3.39 7.17 -9.30
C MET A 226 -2.33 6.82 -10.35
N ALA A 227 -1.50 5.82 -10.08
CA ALA A 227 -0.39 5.42 -10.93
C ALA A 227 -0.88 4.83 -12.26
N GLU A 228 -0.39 5.38 -13.36
CA GLU A 228 -0.67 4.92 -14.73
C GLU A 228 0.59 4.97 -15.59
N SER A 229 0.74 4.03 -16.50
CA SER A 229 1.85 4.04 -17.46
C SER A 229 1.66 5.10 -18.54
N THR A 230 0.42 5.45 -18.86
CA THR A 230 0.05 6.47 -19.86
C THR A 230 -1.34 7.02 -19.57
N GLY A 231 -1.62 8.26 -19.94
CA GLY A 231 -2.93 8.89 -19.74
C GLY A 231 -3.20 9.28 -18.30
N ASP A 232 -4.46 9.37 -17.95
CA ASP A 232 -4.91 9.66 -16.59
C ASP A 232 -5.73 8.49 -16.02
N SER A 233 -5.70 8.35 -14.70
CA SER A 233 -6.31 7.22 -13.98
C SER A 233 -7.82 7.15 -14.15
N THR A 234 -8.51 8.29 -14.25
CA THR A 234 -9.96 8.35 -14.38
C THR A 234 -10.41 7.85 -15.76
N THR A 235 -9.79 8.37 -16.83
CA THR A 235 -10.06 7.94 -18.20
C THR A 235 -9.76 6.44 -18.38
N ASN A 236 -8.58 6.02 -17.95
CA ASN A 236 -8.16 4.61 -18.04
C ASN A 236 -9.09 3.68 -17.25
N PHE A 237 -9.58 4.11 -16.09
CA PHE A 237 -10.55 3.35 -15.31
C PHE A 237 -11.89 3.21 -16.05
N ILE A 238 -12.41 4.30 -16.62
CA ILE A 238 -13.66 4.28 -17.37
C ILE A 238 -13.55 3.37 -18.61
N GLU A 239 -12.43 3.45 -19.33
CA GLU A 239 -12.16 2.58 -20.47
C GLU A 239 -12.08 1.10 -20.08
N TRP A 240 -11.41 0.79 -18.96
CA TRP A 240 -11.35 -0.54 -18.41
C TRP A 240 -12.74 -1.07 -18.02
N VAL A 241 -13.57 -0.28 -17.32
CA VAL A 241 -14.94 -0.67 -16.99
C VAL A 241 -15.75 -0.97 -18.25
N ASN A 242 -15.68 -0.11 -19.27
CA ASN A 242 -16.36 -0.33 -20.54
C ASN A 242 -15.90 -1.60 -21.26
N LYS A 243 -14.65 -2.00 -21.08
CA LYS A 243 -14.12 -3.27 -21.61
C LYS A 243 -14.69 -4.48 -20.85
N CYS A 244 -14.82 -4.39 -19.54
CA CYS A 244 -15.37 -5.47 -18.70
C CYS A 244 -16.88 -5.71 -18.92
N LEU A 245 -17.61 -4.70 -19.40
CA LEU A 245 -19.06 -4.79 -19.65
C LEU A 245 -19.42 -5.34 -21.04
N LYS A 246 -18.45 -5.61 -21.90
CA LYS A 246 -18.65 -6.18 -23.25
C LYS A 246 -18.56 -7.69 -23.24
#